data_a69288728a9edec7be37c568082a65b6
#
_entry.id   a69288728a9edec7be37c568082a65b6
#
_cell.length_a   1.000
_cell.length_b   1.000
_cell.length_c   1.000
_cell.angle_alpha   90.00
_cell.angle_beta   90.00
_cell.angle_gamma   90.00
#
_symmetry.space_group_name_H-M   'P 1'
#
loop_
_entity.id
_entity.type
_entity.pdbx_description
1 polymer ?
#
loop_
_entity_poly.entity_id
_entity_poly.type
_entity_poly.pdbx_seq_one_letter_code
_entity_poly.pdbx_strand_id
1 'polypeptide(L)'
;MDNEPADEVKEYIDHRVISANEAMAGIFGFDVHRSSPPVMPLRVHLEDEQIAVFEEGDPEAAVLNPKATELTAFFAFNRLPEQQIKEVQDRPRYVDMPLKHVYNAKTGIWRMRKSGQDVIGRVHMPSALAGEVVYLRMLLHTDVSRGAQSFEDLKLGRETFKEACRHLGLLQVTIISSKIR
;
A
#
# COMPACT_ATOMS: atom_id res chain seq x y z
N MET A 1 39.48 22.08 16.56
CA MET A 1 38.34 21.31 17.14
C MET A 1 37.38 21.12 16.00
N ASP A 2 37.52 19.97 15.34
CA ASP A 2 36.76 19.63 14.14
C ASP A 2 35.36 19.20 14.61
N ASN A 3 34.38 20.04 14.29
CA ASN A 3 32.98 19.77 14.52
C ASN A 3 32.50 18.91 13.34
N GLU A 4 32.75 17.59 13.38
CA GLU A 4 32.10 16.68 12.44
C GLU A 4 30.57 16.79 12.63
N PRO A 5 29.81 16.95 11.53
CA PRO A 5 28.35 16.94 11.64
C PRO A 5 27.93 15.60 12.27
N ALA A 6 27.10 15.68 13.29
CA ALA A 6 26.55 14.50 13.95
C ALA A 6 25.85 13.63 12.90
N ASP A 7 26.31 12.38 12.76
CA ASP A 7 25.67 11.39 11.91
C ASP A 7 24.38 10.91 12.59
N GLU A 8 23.26 11.55 12.24
CA GLU A 8 21.94 11.26 12.80
C GLU A 8 21.53 9.79 12.60
N VAL A 9 22.01 9.15 11.54
CA VAL A 9 21.74 7.73 11.26
C VAL A 9 22.48 6.85 12.26
N LYS A 10 23.75 7.19 12.55
CA LYS A 10 24.57 6.47 13.52
C LYS A 10 24.00 6.64 14.94
N GLU A 11 23.62 7.86 15.30
CA GLU A 11 23.00 8.16 16.59
C GLU A 11 21.68 7.40 16.76
N TYR A 12 20.84 7.33 15.72
CA TYR A 12 19.60 6.55 15.74
C TYR A 12 19.87 5.05 15.92
N ILE A 13 20.89 4.51 15.25
CA ILE A 13 21.25 3.09 15.36
C ILE A 13 21.81 2.77 16.74
N ASP A 14 22.65 3.65 17.29
CA ASP A 14 23.29 3.45 18.60
C ASP A 14 22.27 3.53 19.77
N HIS A 15 21.18 4.29 19.61
CA HIS A 15 20.11 4.41 20.62
C HIS A 15 18.93 3.46 20.37
N ARG A 16 18.97 2.64 19.33
CA ARG A 16 17.90 1.69 19.02
C ARG A 16 17.80 0.61 20.11
N VAL A 17 16.62 0.49 20.71
CA VAL A 17 16.32 -0.61 21.62
C VAL A 17 16.18 -1.90 20.82
N ILE A 18 17.15 -2.79 20.91
CA ILE A 18 17.14 -4.10 20.26
C ILE A 18 16.50 -5.11 21.22
N SER A 19 15.50 -5.87 20.73
CA SER A 19 14.91 -6.95 21.53
C SER A 19 15.93 -8.08 21.77
N ALA A 20 15.76 -8.83 22.87
CA ALA A 20 16.64 -9.95 23.18
C ALA A 20 16.73 -10.98 22.03
N ASN A 21 15.61 -11.22 21.34
CA ASN A 21 15.56 -12.15 20.20
C ASN A 21 16.33 -11.60 18.98
N GLU A 22 16.26 -10.31 18.73
CA GLU A 22 17.00 -9.65 17.64
C GLU A 22 18.51 -9.63 17.96
N ALA A 23 18.87 -9.36 19.19
CA ALA A 23 20.26 -9.41 19.64
C ALA A 23 20.86 -10.82 19.51
N MET A 24 20.12 -11.85 19.93
CA MET A 24 20.55 -13.25 19.77
C MET A 24 20.69 -13.62 18.29
N ALA A 25 19.75 -13.23 17.44
CA ALA A 25 19.83 -13.48 16.00
C ALA A 25 21.09 -12.85 15.40
N GLY A 26 21.44 -11.62 15.82
CA GLY A 26 22.67 -10.95 15.41
C GLY A 26 23.94 -11.67 15.87
N ILE A 27 23.97 -12.16 17.12
CA ILE A 27 25.09 -12.93 17.69
C ILE A 27 25.32 -14.24 16.89
N PHE A 28 24.24 -14.91 16.51
CA PHE A 28 24.30 -16.15 15.73
C PHE A 28 24.46 -15.94 14.22
N GLY A 29 24.52 -14.68 13.76
CA GLY A 29 24.68 -14.36 12.34
C GLY A 29 23.42 -14.64 11.49
N PHE A 30 22.24 -14.70 12.12
CA PHE A 30 21.00 -14.82 11.38
C PHE A 30 20.62 -13.47 10.75
N ASP A 31 20.19 -13.50 9.48
CA ASP A 31 19.70 -12.31 8.78
C ASP A 31 18.28 -11.97 9.23
N VAL A 32 18.16 -11.06 10.21
CA VAL A 32 16.88 -10.60 10.77
C VAL A 32 16.10 -9.68 9.84
N HIS A 33 16.72 -9.16 8.78
CA HIS A 33 16.08 -8.27 7.82
C HIS A 33 15.49 -9.01 6.61
N ARG A 34 15.70 -10.32 6.53
CA ARG A 34 15.19 -11.15 5.46
C ARG A 34 13.83 -11.72 5.82
N SER A 35 12.79 -11.27 5.14
CA SER A 35 11.47 -11.89 5.23
C SER A 35 11.30 -12.97 4.17
N SER A 36 10.74 -14.14 4.56
CA SER A 36 10.34 -15.18 3.63
C SER A 36 8.88 -15.56 3.91
N PRO A 37 7.99 -15.38 2.96
CA PRO A 37 8.17 -14.81 1.61
C PRO A 37 8.50 -13.29 1.65
N PRO A 38 9.13 -12.73 0.58
CA PRO A 38 9.45 -11.32 0.50
C PRO A 38 8.17 -10.48 0.53
N VAL A 39 8.27 -9.26 1.10
CA VAL A 39 7.16 -8.33 1.22
C VAL A 39 7.36 -7.16 0.26
N MET A 40 6.34 -6.88 -0.55
CA MET A 40 6.30 -5.71 -1.43
C MET A 40 5.42 -4.63 -0.81
N PRO A 41 5.95 -3.43 -0.51
CA PRO A 41 5.12 -2.31 -0.08
C PRO A 41 4.23 -1.84 -1.24
N LEU A 42 2.94 -1.66 -0.96
CA LEU A 42 1.95 -1.12 -1.87
C LEU A 42 1.53 0.27 -1.41
N ARG A 43 1.67 1.25 -2.28
CA ARG A 43 1.34 2.64 -1.99
C ARG A 43 -0.17 2.86 -2.11
N VAL A 44 -0.70 3.75 -1.27
CA VAL A 44 -2.08 4.24 -1.32
C VAL A 44 -2.05 5.76 -1.33
N HIS A 45 -2.85 6.35 -2.21
CA HIS A 45 -3.04 7.79 -2.35
C HIS A 45 -4.47 8.06 -2.81
N LEU A 46 -4.98 9.23 -2.59
CA LEU A 46 -6.24 9.70 -3.17
C LEU A 46 -6.06 10.03 -4.66
N GLU A 47 -7.17 10.29 -5.34
CA GLU A 47 -7.19 10.47 -6.80
C GLU A 47 -6.25 11.56 -7.27
N ASP A 48 -6.20 12.69 -6.57
CA ASP A 48 -5.39 13.87 -6.94
C ASP A 48 -4.09 14.00 -6.12
N GLU A 49 -3.75 12.99 -5.30
CA GLU A 49 -2.60 13.02 -4.41
C GLU A 49 -1.46 12.10 -4.90
N GLN A 50 -1.32 11.92 -6.19
CA GLN A 50 -0.21 11.13 -6.76
C GLN A 50 1.10 11.91 -6.61
N ILE A 51 2.10 11.26 -6.00
CA ILE A 51 3.45 11.81 -5.98
C ILE A 51 4.07 11.60 -7.36
N ALA A 52 4.22 12.67 -8.12
CA ALA A 52 4.97 12.65 -9.37
C ALA A 52 6.47 12.60 -9.05
N VAL A 53 7.13 11.50 -9.41
CA VAL A 53 8.59 11.39 -9.36
C VAL A 53 9.12 11.74 -10.74
N PHE A 54 9.89 12.81 -10.85
CA PHE A 54 10.52 13.23 -12.09
C PHE A 54 12.04 13.06 -12.00
N GLU A 55 12.64 12.72 -13.11
CA GLU A 55 14.10 12.76 -13.28
C GLU A 55 14.53 14.20 -13.56
N GLU A 56 15.76 14.59 -13.20
CA GLU A 56 16.28 15.92 -13.45
C GLU A 56 16.10 16.31 -14.92
N GLY A 57 15.28 17.34 -15.19
CA GLY A 57 15.16 17.93 -16.50
C GLY A 57 13.80 18.47 -16.93
N ASP A 58 12.68 17.84 -16.57
CA ASP A 58 11.38 18.31 -17.02
C ASP A 58 10.24 18.04 -16.02
N PRO A 59 10.08 18.91 -15.01
CA PRO A 59 9.00 18.79 -14.02
C PRO A 59 7.60 19.00 -14.63
N GLU A 60 7.47 19.78 -15.71
CA GLU A 60 6.17 20.08 -16.31
C GLU A 60 5.62 18.86 -17.05
N ALA A 61 6.46 18.12 -17.77
CA ALA A 61 6.05 16.87 -18.44
C ALA A 61 5.62 15.77 -17.46
N ALA A 62 6.23 15.71 -16.27
CA ALA A 62 5.86 14.76 -15.23
C ALA A 62 4.51 15.09 -14.58
N VAL A 63 4.14 16.36 -14.49
CA VAL A 63 2.83 16.80 -14.00
C VAL A 63 1.74 16.56 -15.04
N LEU A 64 2.04 16.79 -16.32
CA LEU A 64 1.08 16.60 -17.42
C LEU A 64 0.79 15.10 -17.69
N ASN A 65 1.77 14.22 -17.48
CA ASN A 65 1.65 12.79 -17.68
C ASN A 65 2.22 12.03 -16.47
N PRO A 66 1.51 12.01 -15.33
CA PRO A 66 1.99 11.30 -14.15
C PRO A 66 2.12 9.80 -14.44
N LYS A 67 3.28 9.22 -14.11
CA LYS A 67 3.48 7.78 -14.22
C LYS A 67 2.43 7.06 -13.38
N ALA A 68 1.84 6.00 -13.93
CA ALA A 68 0.88 5.20 -13.19
C ALA A 68 1.53 4.65 -11.90
N THR A 69 0.83 4.79 -10.79
CA THR A 69 1.20 4.19 -9.51
C THR A 69 0.78 2.72 -9.47
N GLU A 70 1.22 1.96 -8.47
CA GLU A 70 0.77 0.58 -8.27
C GLU A 70 -0.77 0.49 -8.19
N LEU A 71 -1.40 1.50 -7.55
CA LEU A 71 -2.86 1.55 -7.38
C LEU A 71 -3.59 1.88 -8.68
N THR A 72 -3.15 2.91 -9.40
CA THR A 72 -3.79 3.27 -10.68
C THR A 72 -3.55 2.20 -11.76
N ALA A 73 -2.38 1.56 -11.72
CA ALA A 73 -2.08 0.41 -12.57
C ALA A 73 -2.96 -0.81 -12.23
N PHE A 74 -3.34 -0.99 -10.95
CA PHE A 74 -4.29 -2.03 -10.56
C PHE A 74 -5.68 -1.77 -11.15
N PHE A 75 -6.16 -0.55 -11.12
CA PHE A 75 -7.42 -0.21 -11.80
C PHE A 75 -7.34 -0.46 -13.31
N ALA A 76 -6.23 -0.06 -13.94
CA ALA A 76 -6.02 -0.34 -15.36
C ALA A 76 -5.98 -1.86 -15.66
N PHE A 77 -5.35 -2.66 -14.80
CA PHE A 77 -5.35 -4.10 -14.91
C PHE A 77 -6.75 -4.70 -14.86
N ASN A 78 -7.61 -4.22 -13.96
CA ASN A 78 -9.00 -4.70 -13.87
C ASN A 78 -9.87 -4.30 -15.07
N ARG A 79 -9.47 -3.28 -15.85
CA ARG A 79 -10.16 -2.89 -17.10
C ARG A 79 -9.80 -3.79 -18.28
N LEU A 80 -8.78 -4.64 -18.16
CA LEU A 80 -8.40 -5.54 -19.26
C LEU A 80 -9.54 -6.53 -19.59
N PRO A 81 -9.82 -6.81 -20.87
CA PRO A 81 -10.88 -7.73 -21.26
C PRO A 81 -10.76 -9.11 -20.61
N GLU A 82 -9.54 -9.61 -20.45
CA GLU A 82 -9.25 -10.89 -19.80
C GLU A 82 -9.70 -10.94 -18.33
N GLN A 83 -9.70 -9.80 -17.63
CA GLN A 83 -10.16 -9.70 -16.26
C GLN A 83 -11.68 -9.52 -16.21
N GLN A 84 -12.28 -8.89 -17.20
CA GLN A 84 -13.73 -8.68 -17.28
C GLN A 84 -14.52 -9.98 -17.41
N ILE A 85 -13.92 -10.98 -18.06
CA ILE A 85 -14.55 -12.31 -18.26
C ILE A 85 -14.56 -13.14 -16.97
N LYS A 86 -13.62 -12.88 -16.04
CA LYS A 86 -13.53 -13.62 -14.79
C LYS A 86 -14.65 -13.23 -13.83
N GLU A 87 -15.11 -14.20 -13.05
CA GLU A 87 -15.97 -13.93 -11.89
C GLU A 87 -15.26 -12.98 -10.93
N VAL A 88 -16.02 -12.12 -10.24
CA VAL A 88 -15.45 -11.09 -9.34
C VAL A 88 -14.59 -11.73 -8.24
N GLN A 89 -15.01 -12.87 -7.71
CA GLN A 89 -14.28 -13.61 -6.68
C GLN A 89 -12.93 -14.14 -7.14
N ASP A 90 -12.75 -14.38 -8.45
CA ASP A 90 -11.50 -14.88 -9.03
C ASP A 90 -10.51 -13.76 -9.36
N ARG A 91 -10.96 -12.51 -9.29
CA ARG A 91 -10.09 -11.35 -9.50
C ARG A 91 -9.28 -11.08 -8.23
N PRO A 92 -8.01 -10.70 -8.35
CA PRO A 92 -7.20 -10.40 -7.17
C PRO A 92 -7.69 -9.13 -6.48
N ARG A 93 -7.57 -9.09 -5.14
CA ARG A 93 -7.62 -7.82 -4.40
C ARG A 93 -6.32 -7.06 -4.64
N TYR A 94 -6.32 -5.77 -4.34
CA TYR A 94 -5.11 -4.96 -4.47
C TYR A 94 -3.94 -5.54 -3.64
N VAL A 95 -4.21 -5.97 -2.42
CA VAL A 95 -3.22 -6.57 -1.51
C VAL A 95 -2.66 -7.89 -2.03
N ASP A 96 -3.40 -8.61 -2.84
CA ASP A 96 -3.02 -9.93 -3.37
C ASP A 96 -2.29 -9.83 -4.71
N MET A 97 -2.23 -8.64 -5.33
CA MET A 97 -1.58 -8.45 -6.62
C MET A 97 -0.14 -8.99 -6.67
N PRO A 98 0.74 -8.70 -5.67
CA PRO A 98 2.12 -9.17 -5.72
C PRO A 98 2.30 -10.68 -5.64
N LEU A 99 1.30 -11.44 -5.17
CA LEU A 99 1.37 -12.91 -5.12
C LEU A 99 1.63 -13.50 -6.51
N LYS A 100 0.88 -13.05 -7.50
CA LYS A 100 0.92 -13.60 -8.86
C LYS A 100 1.42 -12.63 -9.92
N HIS A 101 1.56 -11.35 -9.58
CA HIS A 101 1.91 -10.29 -10.53
C HIS A 101 3.13 -9.51 -10.06
N VAL A 102 3.83 -8.91 -11.02
CA VAL A 102 4.95 -8.00 -10.79
C VAL A 102 4.60 -6.64 -11.40
N TYR A 103 4.76 -5.59 -10.60
CA TYR A 103 4.62 -4.23 -11.07
C TYR A 103 5.92 -3.76 -11.74
N ASN A 104 5.82 -3.23 -12.95
CA ASN A 104 6.94 -2.63 -13.64
C ASN A 104 6.84 -1.09 -13.52
N ALA A 105 7.68 -0.50 -12.68
CA ALA A 105 7.68 0.96 -12.45
C ALA A 105 8.02 1.79 -13.70
N LYS A 106 8.75 1.22 -14.68
CA LYS A 106 9.08 1.93 -15.92
C LYS A 106 7.88 2.05 -16.86
N THR A 107 7.07 0.99 -16.94
CA THR A 107 5.91 0.95 -17.83
C THR A 107 4.59 1.23 -17.12
N GLY A 108 4.57 1.26 -15.78
CA GLY A 108 3.35 1.44 -15.00
C GLY A 108 2.34 0.31 -15.14
N ILE A 109 2.77 -0.93 -15.40
CA ILE A 109 1.88 -2.04 -15.72
C ILE A 109 2.14 -3.24 -14.81
N TRP A 110 1.08 -3.89 -14.35
CA TRP A 110 1.12 -5.18 -13.70
C TRP A 110 1.20 -6.30 -14.76
N ARG A 111 2.13 -7.23 -14.57
CA ARG A 111 2.30 -8.40 -15.45
C ARG A 111 2.33 -9.67 -14.62
N MET A 112 1.82 -10.76 -15.17
CA MET A 112 1.91 -12.07 -14.51
C MET A 112 3.37 -12.44 -14.25
N ARG A 113 3.64 -12.93 -13.05
CA ARG A 113 4.97 -13.43 -12.64
C ARG A 113 5.27 -14.72 -13.41
N LYS A 114 6.42 -14.78 -14.04
CA LYS A 114 6.85 -15.96 -14.82
C LYS A 114 7.51 -17.03 -13.95
N SER A 115 8.20 -16.61 -12.89
CA SER A 115 8.92 -17.48 -11.96
C SER A 115 9.21 -16.70 -10.66
N GLY A 116 9.61 -17.42 -9.61
CA GLY A 116 10.02 -16.83 -8.34
C GLY A 116 9.11 -17.22 -7.18
N GLN A 117 9.48 -16.77 -5.99
CA GLN A 117 8.71 -16.97 -4.76
C GLN A 117 7.45 -16.12 -4.76
N ASP A 118 6.44 -16.58 -4.02
CA ASP A 118 5.29 -15.75 -3.69
C ASP A 118 5.75 -14.50 -2.94
N VAL A 119 5.13 -13.37 -3.25
CA VAL A 119 5.45 -12.08 -2.65
C VAL A 119 4.19 -11.55 -1.97
N ILE A 120 4.30 -11.22 -0.70
CA ILE A 120 3.18 -10.67 0.06
C ILE A 120 3.05 -9.17 -0.21
N GLY A 121 1.87 -8.72 -0.61
CA GLY A 121 1.56 -7.29 -0.70
C GLY A 121 1.28 -6.71 0.68
N ARG A 122 1.98 -5.63 1.04
CA ARG A 122 1.75 -4.88 2.26
C ARG A 122 1.36 -3.45 1.92
N VAL A 123 0.11 -3.12 2.15
CA VAL A 123 -0.37 -1.74 1.97
C VAL A 123 0.18 -0.87 3.09
N HIS A 124 0.80 0.24 2.71
CA HIS A 124 1.33 1.22 3.66
C HIS A 124 0.24 1.67 4.65
N MET A 125 0.61 1.80 5.93
CA MET A 125 -0.28 2.31 6.96
C MET A 125 -0.16 3.83 7.01
N PRO A 126 -1.17 4.58 6.54
CA PRO A 126 -1.18 6.02 6.73
C PRO A 126 -1.38 6.37 8.21
N SER A 127 -1.02 7.59 8.59
CA SER A 127 -1.37 8.12 9.92
C SER A 127 -2.89 8.01 10.15
N ALA A 128 -3.31 7.74 11.38
CA ALA A 128 -4.72 7.72 11.74
C ALA A 128 -5.44 9.06 11.47
N LEU A 129 -4.67 10.15 11.36
CA LEU A 129 -5.16 11.49 11.05
C LEU A 129 -5.19 11.79 9.53
N ALA A 130 -4.77 10.85 8.68
CA ALA A 130 -4.70 11.05 7.23
C ALA A 130 -6.08 11.05 6.53
N GLY A 131 -7.18 11.09 7.26
CA GLY A 131 -8.53 11.26 6.70
C GLY A 131 -8.96 10.11 5.79
N GLU A 132 -9.39 10.44 4.58
CA GLU A 132 -9.98 9.49 3.62
C GLU A 132 -9.02 8.38 3.15
N VAL A 133 -7.71 8.62 3.16
CA VAL A 133 -6.70 7.61 2.80
C VAL A 133 -6.77 6.37 3.71
N VAL A 134 -7.10 6.56 5.00
CA VAL A 134 -7.26 5.45 5.96
C VAL A 134 -8.41 4.54 5.54
N TYR A 135 -9.54 5.13 5.17
CA TYR A 135 -10.74 4.39 4.75
C TYR A 135 -10.53 3.72 3.39
N LEU A 136 -9.88 4.41 2.44
CA LEU A 136 -9.47 3.82 1.17
C LEU A 136 -8.59 2.58 1.41
N ARG A 137 -7.60 2.67 2.30
CA ARG A 137 -6.78 1.53 2.67
C ARG A 137 -7.61 0.36 3.22
N MET A 138 -8.58 0.62 4.08
CA MET A 138 -9.47 -0.42 4.61
C MET A 138 -10.22 -1.13 3.49
N LEU A 139 -10.79 -0.38 2.54
CA LEU A 139 -11.52 -0.93 1.39
C LEU A 139 -10.63 -1.78 0.49
N LEU A 140 -9.37 -1.37 0.26
CA LEU A 140 -8.41 -2.12 -0.54
C LEU A 140 -8.03 -3.49 0.05
N HIS A 141 -8.26 -3.71 1.35
CA HIS A 141 -8.10 -5.00 2.02
C HIS A 141 -9.34 -5.90 1.91
N THR A 142 -10.49 -5.34 1.56
CA THR A 142 -11.74 -6.08 1.43
C THR A 142 -11.96 -6.64 0.03
N ASP A 143 -12.95 -7.51 -0.11
CA ASP A 143 -13.34 -8.05 -1.41
C ASP A 143 -13.97 -6.99 -2.36
N VAL A 144 -14.35 -5.84 -1.84
CA VAL A 144 -14.80 -4.69 -2.65
C VAL A 144 -13.73 -4.25 -3.65
N SER A 145 -12.46 -4.41 -3.31
CA SER A 145 -11.37 -4.09 -4.24
C SER A 145 -11.25 -5.04 -5.43
N ARG A 146 -11.92 -6.22 -5.39
CA ARG A 146 -11.89 -7.17 -6.49
C ARG A 146 -12.58 -6.59 -7.73
N GLY A 147 -11.81 -6.39 -8.76
CA GLY A 147 -12.32 -5.87 -10.03
C GLY A 147 -12.67 -4.38 -10.02
N ALA A 148 -12.35 -3.63 -8.97
CA ALA A 148 -12.47 -2.17 -8.95
C ALA A 148 -11.62 -1.54 -10.06
N GLN A 149 -12.21 -0.65 -10.86
CA GLN A 149 -11.60 -0.02 -12.03
C GLN A 149 -11.30 1.46 -11.80
N SER A 150 -11.80 2.01 -10.70
CA SER A 150 -11.67 3.41 -10.32
C SER A 150 -11.78 3.59 -8.80
N PHE A 151 -11.48 4.79 -8.34
CA PHE A 151 -11.74 5.19 -6.96
C PHE A 151 -13.24 5.22 -6.65
N GLU A 152 -14.07 5.58 -7.63
CA GLU A 152 -15.52 5.62 -7.47
C GLU A 152 -16.12 4.23 -7.23
N ASP A 153 -15.60 3.19 -7.87
CA ASP A 153 -16.05 1.82 -7.64
C ASP A 153 -15.87 1.41 -6.17
N LEU A 154 -14.76 1.86 -5.56
CA LEU A 154 -14.48 1.58 -4.15
C LEU A 154 -15.41 2.35 -3.20
N LYS A 155 -15.99 3.46 -3.63
CA LYS A 155 -16.97 4.22 -2.84
C LYS A 155 -18.35 3.56 -2.81
N LEU A 156 -18.62 2.59 -3.67
CA LEU A 156 -19.92 1.87 -3.74
C LEU A 156 -21.13 2.80 -3.90
N GLY A 157 -20.97 3.87 -4.69
CA GLY A 157 -22.01 4.88 -4.90
C GLY A 157 -22.21 5.84 -3.71
N ARG A 158 -21.25 5.93 -2.80
CA ARG A 158 -21.23 6.87 -1.69
C ARG A 158 -20.36 8.08 -2.04
N GLU A 159 -20.51 9.16 -1.29
CA GLU A 159 -19.70 10.36 -1.53
C GLU A 159 -18.25 10.18 -1.05
N THR A 160 -18.06 9.43 0.06
CA THR A 160 -16.75 9.27 0.70
C THR A 160 -16.38 7.81 0.96
N PHE A 161 -15.10 7.50 1.04
CA PHE A 161 -14.61 6.17 1.44
C PHE A 161 -15.00 5.82 2.88
N LYS A 162 -15.11 6.82 3.75
CA LYS A 162 -15.59 6.66 5.12
C LYS A 162 -17.02 6.14 5.16
N GLU A 163 -17.91 6.67 4.32
CA GLU A 163 -19.30 6.20 4.22
C GLU A 163 -19.37 4.79 3.65
N ALA A 164 -18.54 4.47 2.66
CA ALA A 164 -18.44 3.11 2.14
C ALA A 164 -17.99 2.13 3.23
N CYS A 165 -16.99 2.49 4.04
CA CYS A 165 -16.56 1.69 5.19
C CYS A 165 -17.64 1.49 6.23
N ARG A 166 -18.46 2.53 6.52
CA ARG A 166 -19.60 2.41 7.42
C ARG A 166 -20.66 1.47 6.86
N HIS A 167 -20.98 1.59 5.59
CA HIS A 167 -21.94 0.74 4.90
C HIS A 167 -21.55 -0.75 4.97
N LEU A 168 -20.26 -1.03 4.88
CA LEU A 168 -19.70 -2.39 4.98
C LEU A 168 -19.54 -2.87 6.43
N GLY A 169 -19.86 -2.05 7.43
CA GLY A 169 -19.68 -2.41 8.83
C GLY A 169 -18.21 -2.49 9.28
N LEU A 170 -17.28 -1.92 8.52
CA LEU A 170 -15.85 -1.92 8.85
C LEU A 170 -15.52 -0.98 10.01
N LEU A 171 -16.38 -0.01 10.29
CA LEU A 171 -16.23 0.95 11.38
C LEU A 171 -17.17 0.57 12.51
N GLN A 172 -16.67 -0.10 13.53
CA GLN A 172 -17.41 -0.34 14.76
C GLN A 172 -17.42 0.93 15.59
N VAL A 173 -18.58 1.53 15.78
CA VAL A 173 -18.79 2.58 16.79
C VAL A 173 -19.01 1.89 18.13
N THR A 174 -17.97 1.76 18.93
CA THR A 174 -18.14 1.35 20.32
C THR A 174 -18.74 2.53 21.08
N ILE A 175 -20.06 2.55 21.26
CA ILE A 175 -20.72 3.50 22.15
C ILE A 175 -20.37 3.05 23.58
N ILE A 176 -19.36 3.66 24.17
CA ILE A 176 -19.11 3.55 25.60
C ILE A 176 -20.21 4.39 26.27
N SER A 177 -21.32 3.75 26.59
CA SER A 177 -22.33 4.35 27.48
C SER A 177 -21.69 4.49 28.87
N SER A 178 -21.10 5.65 29.13
CA SER A 178 -20.77 6.04 30.50
C SER A 178 -22.09 6.25 31.26
N LYS A 179 -22.58 5.20 31.92
CA LYS A 179 -23.53 5.37 33.01
C LYS A 179 -22.77 6.04 34.13
N ILE A 180 -22.87 7.37 34.19
CA ILE A 180 -22.56 8.14 35.40
C ILE A 180 -23.75 7.86 36.35
N ARG A 181 -23.43 7.21 37.45
CA ARG A 181 -24.28 7.18 38.63
C ARG A 181 -23.80 8.28 39.56
#